data_bc0e3132ebe6fddadf7abbd0db1d57da
#
_entry.id   bc0e3132ebe6fddadf7abbd0db1d57da
#
_cell.length_a   1.000
_cell.length_b   1.000
_cell.length_c   1.000
_cell.angle_alpha   90.00
_cell.angle_beta   90.00
_cell.angle_gamma   90.00
#
_symmetry.space_group_name_H-M   'P 1'
#
loop_
_entity.id
_entity.type
_entity.pdbx_description
1 polymer ?
#
loop_
_entity_poly.entity_id
_entity_poly.type
_entity_poly.pdbx_seq_one_letter_code
_entity_poly.pdbx_strand_id
1 'polypeptide(L)'
;MQSGLFDAWWKQLAQRFPEEFIWLLNPTLHAMIDWSVPPVFLDKELQPVSSKRQRRLLVDMLIRVQLKSGGAQIVMIHIEVQAGRARFFAERMFRYFARLYLQYDLPIVCIALLVDRNPRWRPKQFAYEMAGCRLQFEFVSVKLRDFDRQMLEQNESPVSYTHLRAHETG
;
A
#
# COMPACT_ATOMS: atom_id res chain seq x y z
N MET A 1 -15.26 -13.13 -9.27
CA MET A 1 -15.39 -13.68 -7.89
C MET A 1 -14.05 -13.95 -7.17
N GLN A 2 -12.90 -13.89 -7.84
CA GLN A 2 -11.58 -14.17 -7.19
C GLN A 2 -10.90 -12.96 -6.55
N SER A 3 -11.22 -11.72 -6.92
CA SER A 3 -10.57 -10.52 -6.38
C SER A 3 -10.84 -10.31 -4.87
N GLY A 4 -12.06 -10.49 -4.42
CA GLY A 4 -12.42 -10.22 -3.02
C GLY A 4 -11.79 -11.17 -1.99
N LEU A 5 -11.56 -12.43 -2.35
CA LEU A 5 -10.86 -13.40 -1.48
C LEU A 5 -9.37 -13.08 -1.39
N PHE A 6 -8.79 -12.63 -2.49
CA PHE A 6 -7.39 -12.24 -2.57
C PHE A 6 -7.11 -10.97 -1.76
N ASP A 7 -7.99 -9.95 -1.86
CA ASP A 7 -7.89 -8.71 -1.07
C ASP A 7 -8.01 -8.98 0.44
N ALA A 8 -8.95 -9.85 0.83
CA ALA A 8 -9.11 -10.25 2.23
C ALA A 8 -7.87 -10.98 2.78
N TRP A 9 -7.22 -11.80 1.96
CA TRP A 9 -6.03 -12.54 2.35
C TRP A 9 -4.83 -11.62 2.61
N TRP A 10 -4.58 -10.61 1.74
CA TRP A 10 -3.51 -9.64 1.95
C TRP A 10 -3.71 -8.81 3.22
N LYS A 11 -4.95 -8.44 3.52
CA LYS A 11 -5.31 -7.74 4.76
C LYS A 11 -5.01 -8.59 6.00
N GLN A 12 -5.40 -9.84 5.99
CA GLN A 12 -5.11 -10.77 7.09
C GLN A 12 -3.61 -10.97 7.28
N LEU A 13 -2.86 -11.11 6.18
CA LEU A 13 -1.42 -11.25 6.22
C LEU A 13 -0.75 -10.02 6.84
N ALA A 14 -1.12 -8.82 6.37
CA ALA A 14 -0.59 -7.56 6.88
C ALA A 14 -0.92 -7.36 8.38
N GLN A 15 -2.12 -7.72 8.80
CA GLN A 15 -2.53 -7.62 10.22
C GLN A 15 -1.81 -8.62 11.12
N ARG A 16 -1.53 -9.81 10.61
CA ARG A 16 -0.88 -10.88 11.39
C ARG A 16 0.64 -10.70 11.46
N PHE A 17 1.25 -10.18 10.39
CA PHE A 17 2.68 -10.03 10.23
C PHE A 17 3.03 -8.64 9.65
N PRO A 18 2.74 -7.55 10.38
CA PRO A 18 2.88 -6.20 9.84
C PRO A 18 4.33 -5.81 9.57
N GLU A 19 5.27 -6.23 10.41
CA GLU A 19 6.69 -5.93 10.27
C GLU A 19 7.26 -6.57 9.01
N GLU A 20 7.06 -7.88 8.83
CA GLU A 20 7.52 -8.62 7.66
C GLU A 20 6.84 -8.13 6.38
N PHE A 21 5.57 -7.79 6.47
CA PHE A 21 4.81 -7.27 5.33
C PHE A 21 5.35 -5.93 4.85
N ILE A 22 5.62 -4.99 5.74
CA ILE A 22 6.23 -3.70 5.39
C ILE A 22 7.67 -3.87 4.92
N TRP A 23 8.45 -4.77 5.55
CA TRP A 23 9.79 -5.10 5.07
C TRP A 23 9.77 -5.58 3.61
N LEU A 24 8.84 -6.44 3.27
CA LEU A 24 8.69 -6.95 1.90
C LEU A 24 8.35 -5.83 0.90
N LEU A 25 7.45 -4.92 1.26
CA LEU A 25 6.99 -3.87 0.37
C LEU A 25 7.96 -2.69 0.26
N ASN A 26 8.60 -2.31 1.36
CA ASN A 26 9.49 -1.16 1.43
C ASN A 26 10.50 -1.32 2.57
N PRO A 27 11.67 -1.95 2.32
CA PRO A 27 12.71 -2.15 3.34
C PRO A 27 13.23 -0.83 3.96
N THR A 28 13.27 0.24 3.18
CA THR A 28 13.69 1.56 3.68
C THR A 28 12.70 2.09 4.73
N LEU A 29 11.42 2.03 4.45
CA LEU A 29 10.38 2.41 5.40
C LEU A 29 10.41 1.52 6.64
N HIS A 30 10.56 0.20 6.47
CA HIS A 30 10.69 -0.76 7.56
C HIS A 30 11.79 -0.37 8.54
N ALA A 31 12.98 0.02 8.03
CA ALA A 31 14.12 0.43 8.85
C ALA A 31 13.86 1.71 9.66
N MET A 32 12.94 2.56 9.22
CA MET A 32 12.57 3.82 9.88
C MET A 32 11.52 3.62 10.99
N ILE A 33 10.72 2.56 10.94
CA ILE A 33 9.63 2.30 11.89
C ILE A 33 10.17 1.79 13.23
N ASP A 34 9.60 2.31 14.31
CA ASP A 34 9.80 1.78 15.67
C ASP A 34 8.84 0.63 15.92
N TRP A 35 9.31 -0.59 15.72
CA TRP A 35 8.53 -1.82 15.90
C TRP A 35 8.26 -2.18 17.36
N SER A 36 8.85 -1.47 18.34
CA SER A 36 8.49 -1.60 19.75
C SER A 36 7.10 -1.02 20.04
N VAL A 37 6.61 -0.14 19.16
CA VAL A 37 5.27 0.43 19.20
C VAL A 37 4.39 -0.30 18.19
N PRO A 38 3.32 -0.99 18.62
CA PRO A 38 2.46 -1.72 17.71
C PRO A 38 1.82 -0.82 16.63
N PRO A 39 1.83 -1.22 15.36
CA PRO A 39 1.11 -0.50 14.30
C PRO A 39 -0.40 -0.55 14.53
N VAL A 40 -1.09 0.52 14.13
CA VAL A 40 -2.54 0.63 14.25
C VAL A 40 -3.20 0.61 12.88
N PHE A 41 -4.09 -0.36 12.66
CA PHE A 41 -4.86 -0.50 11.42
C PHE A 41 -6.13 0.34 11.49
N LEU A 42 -6.33 1.24 10.51
CA LEU A 42 -7.40 2.24 10.47
C LEU A 42 -8.40 2.03 9.33
N ASP A 43 -8.47 0.84 8.78
CA ASP A 43 -9.28 0.52 7.59
C ASP A 43 -10.77 0.85 7.74
N LYS A 44 -11.28 0.86 8.98
CA LYS A 44 -12.70 1.10 9.30
C LYS A 44 -13.06 2.58 9.44
N GLU A 45 -12.07 3.46 9.54
CA GLU A 45 -12.29 4.89 9.85
C GLU A 45 -12.51 5.75 8.59
N LEU A 46 -12.25 5.20 7.41
CA LEU A 46 -12.46 5.91 6.15
C LEU A 46 -13.93 5.90 5.75
N GLN A 47 -14.74 6.65 6.49
CA GLN A 47 -16.13 6.87 6.15
C GLN A 47 -16.26 7.67 4.84
N PRO A 48 -17.20 7.35 3.96
CA PRO A 48 -17.44 8.15 2.76
C PRO A 48 -17.93 9.54 3.13
N VAL A 49 -17.16 10.57 2.78
CA VAL A 49 -17.71 11.94 2.77
C VAL A 49 -18.80 11.95 1.72
N SER A 50 -20.04 12.21 2.18
CA SER A 50 -21.23 12.14 1.35
C SER A 50 -21.21 13.19 0.23
N SER A 51 -20.97 12.75 -0.98
CA SER A 51 -21.52 13.38 -2.17
C SER A 51 -21.98 12.29 -3.13
N LYS A 52 -23.20 12.41 -3.61
CA LYS A 52 -23.96 11.43 -4.42
C LYS A 52 -23.31 10.99 -5.74
N ARG A 53 -22.07 11.41 -6.02
CA ARG A 53 -21.33 11.12 -7.27
C ARG A 53 -19.96 10.47 -7.10
N GLN A 54 -19.43 10.38 -5.88
CA GLN A 54 -18.16 9.70 -5.65
C GLN A 54 -18.44 8.24 -5.24
N ARG A 55 -18.12 7.32 -6.15
CA ARG A 55 -17.98 5.90 -5.81
C ARG A 55 -17.15 5.82 -4.53
N ARG A 56 -17.60 5.01 -3.58
CA ARG A 56 -16.88 4.74 -2.32
C ARG A 56 -15.42 4.43 -2.64
N LEU A 57 -14.52 5.38 -2.39
CA LEU A 57 -13.10 5.13 -2.42
C LEU A 57 -12.79 4.40 -1.12
N LEU A 58 -12.80 3.09 -1.18
CA LEU A 58 -12.35 2.23 -0.08
C LEU A 58 -10.85 2.09 -0.24
N VAL A 59 -10.11 2.54 0.74
CA VAL A 59 -8.66 2.27 0.85
C VAL A 59 -8.50 0.82 1.26
N ASP A 60 -7.63 0.08 0.59
CA ASP A 60 -7.43 -1.33 0.87
C ASP A 60 -6.84 -1.54 2.26
N MET A 61 -5.80 -0.80 2.62
CA MET A 61 -5.22 -0.80 3.96
C MET A 61 -4.70 0.59 4.33
N LEU A 62 -4.93 0.97 5.58
CA LEU A 62 -4.37 2.16 6.20
C LEU A 62 -3.74 1.80 7.53
N ILE A 63 -2.46 2.08 7.69
CA ILE A 63 -1.67 1.70 8.87
C ILE A 63 -1.00 2.94 9.43
N ARG A 64 -1.20 3.21 10.72
CA ARG A 64 -0.47 4.24 11.44
C ARG A 64 0.72 3.61 12.17
N VAL A 65 1.90 4.14 11.95
CA VAL A 65 3.15 3.69 12.56
C VAL A 65 3.91 4.85 13.19
N GLN A 66 4.75 4.53 14.17
CA GLN A 66 5.68 5.47 14.77
C GLN A 66 7.07 5.27 14.19
N LEU A 67 7.82 6.37 13.98
CA LEU A 67 9.21 6.32 13.49
C LEU A 67 10.21 6.38 14.66
N LYS A 68 11.40 5.80 14.45
CA LYS A 68 12.54 5.79 15.40
C LYS A 68 13.16 7.16 15.62
N SER A 69 12.99 8.11 14.71
CA SER A 69 13.57 9.46 14.81
C SER A 69 12.97 10.18 16.02
N GLY A 70 13.78 10.48 17.03
CA GLY A 70 13.58 11.07 18.35
C GLY A 70 12.56 12.18 18.63
N GLY A 71 11.56 12.33 17.82
CA GLY A 71 10.30 13.03 18.03
C GLY A 71 9.17 12.08 17.62
N ALA A 72 8.00 12.17 18.21
CA ALA A 72 6.85 11.33 17.89
C ALA A 72 6.36 11.62 16.45
N GLN A 73 7.15 11.22 15.46
CA GLN A 73 6.71 11.28 14.07
C GLN A 73 5.83 10.06 13.79
N ILE A 74 4.58 10.33 13.54
CA ILE A 74 3.61 9.32 13.12
C ILE A 74 3.50 9.43 11.60
N VAL A 75 3.56 8.29 10.93
CA VAL A 75 3.38 8.18 9.48
C VAL A 75 2.17 7.30 9.20
N MET A 76 1.39 7.69 8.22
CA MET A 76 0.32 6.86 7.68
C MET A 76 0.83 6.11 6.48
N ILE A 77 0.61 4.80 6.45
CA ILE A 77 0.96 3.95 5.31
C ILE A 77 -0.34 3.54 4.64
N HIS A 78 -0.53 4.00 3.42
CA HIS A 78 -1.64 3.61 2.55
C HIS A 78 -1.17 2.55 1.57
N ILE A 79 -1.78 1.38 1.59
CA ILE A 79 -1.47 0.27 0.69
C ILE A 79 -2.70 -0.03 -0.17
N GLU A 80 -2.53 0.02 -1.48
CA GLU A 80 -3.54 -0.32 -2.48
C GLU A 80 -3.10 -1.57 -3.25
N VAL A 81 -3.90 -2.62 -3.20
CA VAL A 81 -3.64 -3.87 -3.94
C VAL A 81 -4.36 -3.81 -5.29
N GLN A 82 -3.62 -3.92 -6.39
CA GLN A 82 -4.16 -3.78 -7.73
C GLN A 82 -3.91 -5.03 -8.59
N ALA A 83 -4.99 -5.74 -8.92
CA ALA A 83 -4.94 -7.00 -9.65
C ALA A 83 -4.84 -6.87 -11.17
N GLY A 84 -5.12 -5.71 -11.73
CA GLY A 84 -5.09 -5.48 -13.18
C GLY A 84 -4.82 -4.03 -13.55
N ARG A 85 -4.48 -3.81 -14.83
CA ARG A 85 -4.24 -2.47 -15.36
C ARG A 85 -5.50 -1.62 -15.26
N ALA A 86 -5.39 -0.46 -14.61
CA ALA A 86 -6.46 0.54 -14.52
C ALA A 86 -5.99 1.87 -15.12
N ARG A 87 -6.79 2.44 -16.01
CA ARG A 87 -6.44 3.65 -16.79
C ARG A 87 -6.09 4.85 -15.91
N PHE A 88 -6.82 5.05 -14.82
CA PHE A 88 -6.67 6.21 -13.92
C PHE A 88 -6.10 5.81 -12.56
N PHE A 89 -5.30 4.75 -12.51
CA PHE A 89 -4.77 4.23 -11.24
C PHE A 89 -3.92 5.25 -10.49
N ALA A 90 -2.98 5.92 -11.16
CA ALA A 90 -2.10 6.91 -10.54
C ALA A 90 -2.86 8.13 -10.02
N GLU A 91 -3.89 8.61 -10.76
CA GLU A 91 -4.78 9.67 -10.29
C GLU A 91 -5.60 9.22 -9.08
N ARG A 92 -6.06 7.96 -9.04
CA ARG A 92 -6.75 7.39 -7.88
C ARG A 92 -5.86 7.36 -6.65
N MET A 93 -4.59 6.97 -6.79
CA MET A 93 -3.60 7.02 -5.70
C MET A 93 -3.43 8.43 -5.15
N PHE A 94 -3.34 9.44 -6.03
CA PHE A 94 -3.29 10.84 -5.61
C PHE A 94 -4.55 11.27 -4.86
N ARG A 95 -5.74 10.88 -5.32
CA ARG A 95 -7.00 11.20 -4.64
C ARG A 95 -7.08 10.60 -3.24
N TYR A 96 -6.58 9.38 -3.05
CA TYR A 96 -6.45 8.79 -1.71
C TYR A 96 -5.47 9.58 -0.85
N PHE A 97 -4.27 9.87 -1.37
CA PHE A 97 -3.27 10.66 -0.67
C PHE A 97 -3.84 12.00 -0.20
N ALA A 98 -4.44 12.78 -1.10
CA ALA A 98 -5.00 14.09 -0.79
C ALA A 98 -6.06 14.02 0.31
N ARG A 99 -6.95 13.03 0.22
CA ARG A 99 -7.99 12.82 1.22
C ARG A 99 -7.43 12.45 2.59
N LEU A 100 -6.50 11.51 2.62
CA LEU A 100 -5.85 11.07 3.86
C LEU A 100 -5.03 12.20 4.50
N TYR A 101 -4.30 12.95 3.69
CA TYR A 101 -3.53 14.10 4.16
C TYR A 101 -4.41 15.16 4.81
N LEU A 102 -5.53 15.51 4.16
CA LEU A 102 -6.50 16.47 4.71
C LEU A 102 -7.20 15.95 5.98
N GLN A 103 -7.40 14.64 6.09
CA GLN A 103 -8.09 14.05 7.24
C GLN A 103 -7.20 13.91 8.47
N TYR A 104 -5.94 13.54 8.28
CA TYR A 104 -5.05 13.17 9.39
C TYR A 104 -3.96 14.20 9.70
N ASP A 105 -3.67 15.10 8.76
CA ASP A 105 -2.58 16.10 8.87
C ASP A 105 -1.22 15.45 9.24
N LEU A 106 -0.95 14.30 8.66
CA LEU A 106 0.25 13.50 8.90
C LEU A 106 0.94 13.16 7.56
N PRO A 107 2.24 12.90 7.56
CA PRO A 107 2.93 12.34 6.38
C PRO A 107 2.27 11.03 5.95
N ILE A 108 2.05 10.88 4.64
CA ILE A 108 1.45 9.69 4.05
C ILE A 108 2.46 9.00 3.14
N VAL A 109 2.75 7.74 3.38
CA VAL A 109 3.47 6.88 2.44
C VAL A 109 2.45 6.05 1.68
N CYS A 110 2.38 6.25 0.37
CA CYS A 110 1.47 5.48 -0.49
C CYS A 110 2.24 4.36 -1.19
N ILE A 111 1.74 3.13 -1.08
CA ILE A 111 2.32 1.93 -1.68
C ILE A 111 1.27 1.26 -2.55
N ALA A 112 1.58 1.04 -3.82
CA ALA A 112 0.80 0.22 -4.73
C ALA A 112 1.41 -1.18 -4.83
N LEU A 113 0.69 -2.20 -4.37
CA LEU A 113 1.06 -3.60 -4.56
C LEU A 113 0.39 -4.13 -5.84
N LEU A 114 1.18 -4.28 -6.89
CA LEU A 114 0.72 -4.71 -8.21
C LEU A 114 0.83 -6.23 -8.34
N VAL A 115 -0.30 -6.90 -8.40
CA VAL A 115 -0.39 -8.37 -8.50
C VAL A 115 -0.75 -8.84 -9.93
N ASP A 116 -0.85 -7.89 -10.89
CA ASP A 116 -1.11 -8.21 -12.30
C ASP A 116 0.08 -8.89 -12.99
N ARG A 117 -0.20 -9.57 -14.10
CA ARG A 117 0.79 -10.33 -14.87
C ARG A 117 1.62 -9.49 -15.85
N ASN A 118 1.25 -8.22 -16.11
CA ASN A 118 1.94 -7.38 -17.08
C ASN A 118 3.25 -6.82 -16.54
N PRO A 119 4.44 -7.22 -17.00
CA PRO A 119 5.73 -6.78 -16.46
C PRO A 119 6.00 -5.28 -16.70
N ARG A 120 5.37 -4.69 -17.70
CA ARG A 120 5.61 -3.31 -18.14
C ARG A 120 4.71 -2.29 -17.44
N TRP A 121 3.61 -2.71 -16.86
CA TRP A 121 2.70 -1.79 -16.19
C TRP A 121 3.19 -1.50 -14.76
N ARG A 122 3.84 -0.35 -14.60
CA ARG A 122 4.46 0.10 -13.33
C ARG A 122 4.16 1.59 -13.09
N PRO A 123 2.92 1.94 -12.74
CA PRO A 123 2.57 3.32 -12.44
C PRO A 123 3.34 3.78 -11.19
N LYS A 124 3.94 4.97 -11.26
CA LYS A 124 4.77 5.53 -10.17
C LYS A 124 4.32 6.91 -9.75
N GLN A 125 3.63 7.63 -10.63
CA GLN A 125 3.33 9.04 -10.42
C GLN A 125 2.02 9.45 -11.09
N PHE A 126 1.42 10.48 -10.51
CA PHE A 126 0.41 11.31 -11.15
C PHE A 126 0.93 12.74 -11.22
N ALA A 127 0.89 13.35 -12.39
CA ALA A 127 1.37 14.70 -12.58
C ALA A 127 0.56 15.43 -13.62
N TYR A 128 0.41 16.74 -13.45
CA TYR A 128 -0.09 17.64 -14.48
C TYR A 128 0.51 19.05 -14.30
N GLU A 129 0.46 19.81 -15.38
CA GLU A 129 0.80 21.24 -15.37
C GLU A 129 -0.26 22.00 -16.15
N MET A 130 -0.72 23.14 -15.58
CA MET A 130 -1.69 24.01 -16.20
C MET A 130 -1.48 25.45 -15.75
N ALA A 131 -1.33 26.37 -16.70
CA ALA A 131 -1.23 27.80 -16.44
C ALA A 131 -0.22 28.21 -15.35
N GLY A 132 0.97 27.58 -15.34
CA GLY A 132 2.01 27.81 -14.35
C GLY A 132 1.82 27.08 -13.02
N CYS A 133 0.72 26.38 -12.84
CA CYS A 133 0.51 25.50 -11.69
C CYS A 133 0.97 24.08 -12.04
N ARG A 134 1.89 23.52 -11.25
CA ARG A 134 2.39 22.15 -11.43
C ARG A 134 2.06 21.29 -10.21
N LEU A 135 1.52 20.11 -10.46
CA LEU A 135 1.35 19.06 -9.46
C LEU A 135 2.18 17.85 -9.87
N GLN A 136 2.93 17.32 -8.93
CA GLN A 136 3.63 16.05 -9.08
C GLN A 136 3.46 15.25 -7.80
N PHE A 137 2.89 14.06 -7.90
CA PHE A 137 2.69 13.13 -6.82
C PHE A 137 3.32 11.80 -7.18
N GLU A 138 4.24 11.32 -6.36
CA GLU A 138 4.92 10.04 -6.52
C GLU A 138 4.51 9.07 -5.42
N PHE A 139 4.47 7.78 -5.75
CA PHE A 139 4.17 6.71 -4.81
C PHE A 139 5.06 5.49 -5.08
N VAL A 140 5.24 4.66 -4.05
CA VAL A 140 5.99 3.41 -4.17
C VAL A 140 5.15 2.39 -4.95
N SER A 141 5.74 1.80 -5.98
CA SER A 141 5.09 0.77 -6.79
C SER A 141 5.88 -0.52 -6.69
N VAL A 142 5.26 -1.54 -6.12
CA VAL A 142 5.85 -2.85 -5.87
C VAL A 142 5.14 -3.87 -6.72
N LYS A 143 5.89 -4.67 -7.46
CA LYS A 143 5.35 -5.70 -8.32
C LYS A 143 5.56 -7.06 -7.68
N LEU A 144 4.48 -7.76 -7.37
CA LEU A 144 4.53 -9.05 -6.68
C LEU A 144 5.42 -10.09 -7.39
N ARG A 145 5.35 -10.12 -8.72
CA ARG A 145 6.16 -11.01 -9.56
C ARG A 145 7.68 -10.77 -9.51
N ASP A 146 8.12 -9.60 -9.02
CA ASP A 146 9.55 -9.27 -8.92
C ASP A 146 10.18 -9.88 -7.67
N PHE A 147 9.38 -10.37 -6.75
CA PHE A 147 9.91 -11.12 -5.61
C PHE A 147 10.40 -12.47 -6.11
N ASP A 148 11.73 -12.66 -6.10
CA ASP A 148 12.34 -13.92 -6.43
C ASP A 148 11.96 -14.97 -5.36
N ARG A 149 11.68 -16.19 -5.84
CA ARG A 149 11.41 -17.33 -4.97
C ARG A 149 12.51 -17.53 -3.92
N GLN A 150 13.77 -17.29 -4.29
CA GLN A 150 14.90 -17.37 -3.36
C GLN A 150 14.86 -16.32 -2.25
N MET A 151 14.44 -15.07 -2.54
CA MET A 151 14.29 -14.04 -1.51
C MET A 151 13.20 -14.40 -0.51
N LEU A 152 12.15 -15.06 -0.96
CA LEU A 152 11.03 -15.49 -0.13
C LEU A 152 11.39 -16.72 0.70
N GLU A 153 12.23 -17.62 0.17
CA GLU A 153 12.68 -18.84 0.85
C GLU A 153 13.79 -18.57 1.88
N GLN A 154 14.65 -17.57 1.66
CA GLN A 154 15.74 -17.21 2.58
C GLN A 154 15.27 -16.49 3.86
N ASN A 155 14.09 -15.87 3.83
CA ASN A 155 13.44 -15.35 5.01
C ASN A 155 12.50 -16.44 5.55
N GLU A 156 12.80 -17.02 6.69
CA GLU A 156 11.94 -17.95 7.43
C GLU A 156 10.64 -17.26 7.93
N SER A 157 10.24 -16.19 7.25
CA SER A 157 9.05 -15.40 7.55
C SER A 157 7.79 -16.14 7.08
N PRO A 158 6.72 -16.15 7.87
CA PRO A 158 5.43 -16.71 7.47
C PRO A 158 4.86 -16.12 6.18
N VAL A 159 5.24 -14.88 5.85
CA VAL A 159 4.87 -14.18 4.60
C VAL A 159 5.47 -14.89 3.38
N SER A 160 6.71 -15.38 3.49
CA SER A 160 7.40 -16.11 2.43
C SER A 160 6.72 -17.44 2.09
N TYR A 161 6.27 -18.18 3.09
CA TYR A 161 5.59 -19.47 2.92
C TYR A 161 4.21 -19.34 2.24
N THR A 162 3.48 -18.30 2.56
CA THR A 162 2.14 -18.08 1.99
C THR A 162 2.20 -17.62 0.54
N HIS A 163 3.25 -16.92 0.12
CA HIS A 163 3.46 -16.53 -1.26
C HIS A 163 3.72 -17.73 -2.18
N LEU A 164 4.50 -18.70 -1.72
CA LEU A 164 4.80 -19.92 -2.48
C LEU A 164 3.54 -20.73 -2.79
N ARG A 165 2.63 -20.87 -1.83
CA ARG A 165 1.35 -21.58 -2.04
C ARG A 165 0.39 -20.88 -3.01
N ALA A 166 0.40 -19.56 -3.06
CA ALA A 166 -0.46 -18.81 -3.99
C ALA A 166 -0.05 -18.99 -5.46
N HIS A 167 1.21 -19.32 -5.74
CA HIS A 167 1.72 -19.59 -7.09
C HIS A 167 1.54 -21.05 -7.55
N GLU A 168 1.41 -22.00 -6.62
CA GLU A 168 1.22 -23.43 -6.94
C GLU A 168 -0.22 -23.81 -7.29
N THR A 169 -1.18 -22.95 -7.00
CA THR A 169 -2.62 -23.17 -7.25
C THR A 169 -3.18 -22.41 -8.47
N GLY A 170 -2.30 -21.85 -9.32
CA GLY A 170 -2.68 -21.06 -10.49
C GLY A 170 -2.28 -21.70 -11.82
#